data_f1468463a054ad88d8161ef451376032
#
_entry.id   f1468463a054ad88d8161ef451376032
#
_cell.length_a   1.000
_cell.length_b   1.000
_cell.length_c   1.000
_cell.angle_alpha   90.00
_cell.angle_beta   90.00
_cell.angle_gamma   90.00
#
_symmetry.space_group_name_H-M   'P 1'
#
loop_
_entity.id
_entity.type
_entity.pdbx_description
1 polymer ?
#
loop_
_entity_poly.entity_id
_entity_poly.type
_entity_poly.pdbx_seq_one_letter_code
_entity_poly.pdbx_strand_id
1 'polypeptide(L)'
;MLALWGLIGLMACGGGGTDPGNHAGMDTTGMGIGASLNGRRPFPDDNPWNTPIDTRPVDPNSAALIASIGLTKGLHPDFGADYGGGPFGIPYIVVPGTTARVPVSFDYADESDPGPYPIPPAAPIEGGSGSSGDRHVLVIDKDAWKLYELYAAYPDGHGGWTAGSGAVFDLSSNALRPAGWTSADAAGLPVFPGLVRYDEVVEQGVIRHALRFTIVHSRHGYIAPARHYASSDTSSNRPPMGMRVRLKASFDISGFPASARVILQAMKTYGMIVADNGSDWYISGAPDPRWSDDELNTLKSVQGSNFEVVQMGAVTTN
;
A
#
# COMPACT_ATOMS: atom_id res chain seq x y z
N MET A 1 75.35 16.43 3.76
CA MET A 1 75.69 16.56 2.34
C MET A 1 74.49 16.36 1.51
N LEU A 2 74.23 17.37 0.74
CA LEU A 2 73.32 17.54 -0.40
C LEU A 2 71.78 17.32 -0.19
N ALA A 3 71.19 18.47 -0.22
CA ALA A 3 69.83 18.76 -0.62
C ALA A 3 69.59 18.50 -2.11
N LEU A 4 68.32 18.20 -2.52
CA LEU A 4 67.77 18.77 -3.76
C LEU A 4 66.29 18.88 -3.73
N TRP A 5 65.86 20.04 -4.09
CA TRP A 5 64.59 20.65 -4.33
C TRP A 5 63.89 20.16 -5.63
N GLY A 6 62.58 20.32 -5.71
CA GLY A 6 61.91 20.45 -6.99
C GLY A 6 60.48 19.96 -6.89
N LEU A 7 59.52 20.54 -7.14
CA LEU A 7 58.84 21.67 -7.79
C LEU A 7 57.33 21.46 -7.67
N ILE A 8 56.69 22.49 -7.23
CA ILE A 8 55.22 22.65 -7.25
C ILE A 8 54.78 22.82 -8.70
N GLY A 9 53.79 22.04 -9.13
CA GLY A 9 53.08 22.24 -10.38
C GLY A 9 51.58 22.43 -10.10
N LEU A 10 51.14 23.70 -10.03
CA LEU A 10 49.72 24.09 -10.21
C LEU A 10 49.31 23.78 -11.65
N MET A 11 48.22 23.06 -11.85
CA MET A 11 47.47 23.16 -13.10
C MET A 11 45.97 23.33 -12.85
N ALA A 12 45.45 24.20 -13.65
CA ALA A 12 44.18 24.92 -13.56
C ALA A 12 42.93 24.09 -13.80
N CYS A 13 41.86 24.67 -13.34
CA CYS A 13 40.46 24.33 -13.58
C CYS A 13 40.12 24.07 -15.05
N GLY A 14 39.53 22.91 -15.32
CA GLY A 14 38.72 22.64 -16.50
C GLY A 14 37.33 22.30 -16.05
N GLY A 15 36.36 23.21 -16.22
CA GLY A 15 34.95 22.96 -16.03
C GLY A 15 34.46 21.92 -17.04
N GLY A 16 33.97 20.80 -16.55
CA GLY A 16 33.26 19.79 -17.32
C GLY A 16 31.83 19.71 -16.80
N GLY A 17 30.88 20.03 -17.65
CA GLY A 17 29.46 19.97 -17.37
C GLY A 17 29.08 18.58 -16.90
N THR A 18 28.31 18.54 -15.80
CA THR A 18 27.64 17.33 -15.35
C THR A 18 26.43 17.08 -16.26
N ASP A 19 26.63 16.16 -17.20
CA ASP A 19 25.55 15.45 -17.86
C ASP A 19 24.70 14.77 -16.76
N PRO A 20 23.35 14.92 -16.74
CA PRO A 20 22.51 14.14 -15.86
C PRO A 20 22.46 12.72 -16.42
N GLY A 21 23.52 11.96 -16.17
CA GLY A 21 23.62 10.55 -16.53
C GLY A 21 22.48 9.78 -15.94
N ASN A 22 21.72 9.18 -16.83
CA ASN A 22 20.76 8.11 -16.63
C ASN A 22 21.38 7.03 -15.73
N HIS A 23 21.22 7.18 -14.41
CA HIS A 23 21.48 6.10 -13.46
C HIS A 23 20.34 5.07 -13.65
N ALA A 24 20.49 4.20 -14.62
CA ALA A 24 19.89 2.88 -14.55
C ALA A 24 20.49 2.20 -13.30
N GLY A 25 19.96 2.53 -12.13
CA GLY A 25 20.32 1.91 -10.88
C GLY A 25 20.11 0.42 -11.04
N MET A 26 21.12 -0.35 -10.64
CA MET A 26 21.01 -1.81 -10.58
C MET A 26 19.72 -2.16 -9.84
N ASP A 27 18.85 -2.96 -10.45
CA ASP A 27 17.61 -3.41 -9.81
C ASP A 27 17.96 -4.25 -8.57
N THR A 28 17.82 -3.67 -7.40
CA THR A 28 18.12 -4.30 -6.11
C THR A 28 16.92 -4.98 -5.49
N THR A 29 15.74 -4.97 -6.16
CA THR A 29 14.52 -5.60 -5.67
C THR A 29 14.76 -7.08 -5.34
N GLY A 30 14.45 -7.49 -4.12
CA GLY A 30 14.54 -8.89 -3.69
C GLY A 30 13.54 -9.78 -4.43
N MET A 31 13.66 -11.09 -4.27
CA MET A 31 12.73 -12.08 -4.82
C MET A 31 12.22 -13.01 -3.74
N GLY A 32 11.00 -13.51 -3.92
CA GLY A 32 10.34 -14.44 -3.00
C GLY A 32 9.24 -13.80 -2.18
N ILE A 33 8.73 -14.57 -1.22
CA ILE A 33 7.63 -14.15 -0.33
C ILE A 33 8.14 -13.07 0.62
N GLY A 34 7.41 -11.96 0.73
CA GLY A 34 7.75 -10.84 1.61
C GLY A 34 9.06 -10.15 1.27
N ALA A 35 9.59 -10.33 0.05
CA ALA A 35 10.88 -9.77 -0.33
C ALA A 35 10.89 -8.24 -0.30
N SER A 36 11.98 -7.67 0.21
CA SER A 36 12.18 -6.22 0.22
C SER A 36 12.27 -5.66 -1.20
N LEU A 37 11.61 -4.54 -1.42
CA LEU A 37 11.79 -3.75 -2.64
C LEU A 37 13.04 -2.87 -2.57
N ASN A 38 13.80 -2.91 -1.46
CA ASN A 38 15.03 -2.14 -1.24
C ASN A 38 14.88 -0.63 -1.56
N GLY A 39 13.74 -0.08 -1.14
CA GLY A 39 13.43 1.33 -1.34
C GLY A 39 12.85 1.69 -2.72
N ARG A 40 12.73 0.73 -3.65
CA ARG A 40 11.99 0.94 -4.89
C ARG A 40 10.51 1.10 -4.56
N ARG A 41 9.95 2.24 -4.89
CA ARG A 41 8.57 2.60 -4.55
C ARG A 41 7.62 2.27 -5.69
N PRO A 42 6.49 1.59 -5.44
CA PRO A 42 5.42 1.48 -6.42
C PRO A 42 4.95 2.86 -6.87
N PHE A 43 4.68 2.99 -8.15
CA PHE A 43 4.19 4.20 -8.81
C PHE A 43 5.16 5.40 -8.82
N PRO A 44 4.93 6.38 -9.71
CA PRO A 44 5.66 7.64 -9.77
C PRO A 44 5.50 8.48 -8.49
N ASP A 45 6.40 9.44 -8.30
CA ASP A 45 6.41 10.30 -7.11
C ASP A 45 5.16 11.16 -6.96
N ASP A 46 4.55 11.55 -8.08
CA ASP A 46 3.30 12.34 -8.14
C ASP A 46 2.02 11.49 -8.05
N ASN A 47 2.16 10.16 -7.90
CA ASN A 47 1.01 9.30 -7.66
C ASN A 47 0.30 9.67 -6.36
N PRO A 48 -1.05 9.61 -6.29
CA PRO A 48 -1.79 9.86 -5.06
C PRO A 48 -1.30 9.06 -3.85
N TRP A 49 -0.86 7.81 -4.03
CA TRP A 49 -0.27 7.03 -2.94
C TRP A 49 1.01 7.66 -2.39
N ASN A 50 1.83 8.26 -3.25
CA ASN A 50 3.17 8.77 -2.95
C ASN A 50 3.20 10.26 -2.62
N THR A 51 2.09 10.97 -2.82
CA THR A 51 1.99 12.42 -2.61
C THR A 51 1.71 12.75 -1.15
N PRO A 52 2.54 13.56 -0.46
CA PRO A 52 2.27 14.07 0.88
C PRO A 52 0.97 14.89 0.95
N ILE A 53 0.30 14.80 2.10
CA ILE A 53 -0.96 15.52 2.35
C ILE A 53 -0.95 16.33 3.65
N ASP A 54 0.18 16.39 4.31
CA ASP A 54 0.38 17.06 5.60
C ASP A 54 0.00 18.54 5.59
N THR A 55 0.12 19.20 4.43
CA THR A 55 -0.24 20.62 4.23
C THR A 55 -1.61 20.83 3.58
N ARG A 56 -2.31 19.76 3.17
CA ARG A 56 -3.64 19.91 2.55
C ARG A 56 -4.67 20.49 3.54
N PRO A 57 -5.61 21.33 3.07
CA PRO A 57 -6.70 21.81 3.92
C PRO A 57 -7.53 20.66 4.49
N VAL A 58 -8.07 20.86 5.68
CA VAL A 58 -9.05 19.94 6.28
C VAL A 58 -10.38 20.06 5.55
N ASP A 59 -11.04 18.92 5.29
CA ASP A 59 -12.35 18.90 4.67
C ASP A 59 -13.39 19.53 5.61
N PRO A 60 -14.27 20.43 5.13
CA PRO A 60 -15.30 21.05 5.96
C PRO A 60 -16.22 20.04 6.67
N ASN A 61 -16.43 18.86 6.09
CA ASN A 61 -17.24 17.79 6.67
C ASN A 61 -16.43 16.76 7.48
N SER A 62 -15.15 17.03 7.72
CA SER A 62 -14.22 16.11 8.40
C SER A 62 -14.77 15.58 9.72
N ALA A 63 -15.33 16.46 10.57
CA ALA A 63 -15.83 16.06 11.88
C ALA A 63 -16.96 15.01 11.79
N ALA A 64 -17.91 15.21 10.85
CA ALA A 64 -19.02 14.27 10.64
C ALA A 64 -18.55 12.95 10.05
N LEU A 65 -17.64 12.98 9.09
CA LEU A 65 -17.05 11.80 8.46
C LEU A 65 -16.28 10.95 9.47
N ILE A 66 -15.40 11.56 10.27
CA ILE A 66 -14.66 10.84 11.33
C ILE A 66 -15.63 10.29 12.39
N ALA A 67 -16.63 11.06 12.80
CA ALA A 67 -17.63 10.60 13.77
C ALA A 67 -18.41 9.37 13.25
N SER A 68 -18.67 9.31 11.95
CA SER A 68 -19.39 8.18 11.35
C SER A 68 -18.58 6.89 11.31
N ILE A 69 -17.24 6.96 11.35
CA ILE A 69 -16.34 5.81 11.48
C ILE A 69 -16.22 5.41 12.96
N GLY A 70 -16.12 6.40 13.86
CA GLY A 70 -16.04 6.18 15.31
C GLY A 70 -14.91 6.95 15.97
N LEU A 71 -15.28 7.96 16.75
CA LEU A 71 -14.33 8.88 17.42
C LEU A 71 -13.44 8.17 18.44
N THR A 72 -13.99 7.19 19.18
CA THR A 72 -13.30 6.50 20.29
C THR A 72 -12.74 5.14 19.89
N LYS A 73 -13.01 4.69 18.67
CA LYS A 73 -12.42 3.45 18.15
C LYS A 73 -10.93 3.66 17.88
N GLY A 74 -10.10 2.73 18.32
CA GLY A 74 -8.66 2.76 18.09
C GLY A 74 -8.28 2.21 16.72
N LEU A 75 -7.10 2.58 16.25
CA LEU A 75 -6.46 1.89 15.14
C LEU A 75 -6.31 0.41 15.47
N HIS A 76 -6.43 -0.44 14.45
CA HIS A 76 -6.17 -1.85 14.58
C HIS A 76 -5.18 -2.30 13.51
N PRO A 77 -3.93 -2.63 13.87
CA PRO A 77 -3.01 -3.27 12.92
C PRO A 77 -3.51 -4.70 12.66
N ASP A 78 -3.92 -4.94 11.41
CA ASP A 78 -4.40 -6.27 10.97
C ASP A 78 -3.27 -7.04 10.29
N PHE A 79 -2.13 -7.05 10.94
CA PHE A 79 -0.91 -7.74 10.55
C PHE A 79 0.03 -7.87 11.75
N GLY A 80 0.90 -8.87 11.72
CA GLY A 80 1.86 -9.09 12.81
C GLY A 80 2.64 -10.38 12.66
N ALA A 81 3.34 -10.74 13.77
CA ALA A 81 4.16 -11.93 13.86
C ALA A 81 3.38 -13.19 14.20
N ASP A 82 2.34 -13.08 15.03
CA ASP A 82 1.58 -14.25 15.47
C ASP A 82 0.10 -13.97 15.74
N TYR A 83 -0.74 -14.64 14.94
CA TYR A 83 -2.16 -14.80 15.22
C TYR A 83 -2.58 -16.21 14.88
N GLY A 84 -2.94 -17.00 15.90
CA GLY A 84 -3.35 -18.38 15.71
C GLY A 84 -2.23 -19.35 15.31
N GLY A 85 -0.96 -19.00 15.62
CA GLY A 85 0.20 -19.88 15.42
C GLY A 85 1.09 -19.49 14.24
N GLY A 86 0.98 -18.27 13.72
CA GLY A 86 1.88 -17.78 12.68
C GLY A 86 1.63 -16.32 12.27
N PRO A 87 2.49 -15.78 11.40
CA PRO A 87 2.35 -14.43 10.89
C PRO A 87 1.02 -14.22 10.16
N PHE A 88 0.42 -13.06 10.34
CA PHE A 88 -0.86 -12.69 9.75
C PHE A 88 -0.80 -11.33 9.04
N GLY A 89 -1.71 -11.12 8.11
CA GLY A 89 -1.78 -9.95 7.22
C GLY A 89 -1.91 -10.39 5.77
N ILE A 90 -1.79 -9.45 4.84
CA ILE A 90 -1.92 -9.71 3.40
C ILE A 90 -0.52 -9.99 2.80
N PRO A 91 -0.21 -11.27 2.46
CA PRO A 91 1.10 -11.63 1.96
C PRO A 91 1.28 -11.25 0.49
N TYR A 92 2.53 -11.10 0.07
CA TYR A 92 2.90 -10.88 -1.33
C TYR A 92 4.13 -11.69 -1.70
N ILE A 93 4.33 -11.84 -3.01
CA ILE A 93 5.53 -12.46 -3.56
C ILE A 93 6.09 -11.61 -4.69
N VAL A 94 7.41 -11.48 -4.73
CA VAL A 94 8.15 -10.85 -5.83
C VAL A 94 8.74 -11.93 -6.72
N VAL A 95 8.45 -11.86 -8.01
CA VAL A 95 8.86 -12.86 -9.00
C VAL A 95 9.65 -12.22 -10.15
N PRO A 96 10.54 -13.00 -10.83
CA PRO A 96 11.19 -12.52 -12.05
C PRO A 96 10.21 -12.53 -13.23
N GLY A 97 10.46 -11.70 -14.25
CA GLY A 97 9.65 -11.62 -15.47
C GLY A 97 9.60 -12.91 -16.31
N THR A 98 10.49 -13.87 -16.01
CA THR A 98 10.50 -15.20 -16.60
C THR A 98 9.53 -16.20 -15.95
N THR A 99 8.82 -15.79 -14.89
CA THR A 99 7.83 -16.63 -14.21
C THR A 99 6.74 -17.06 -15.19
N ALA A 100 6.48 -18.38 -15.23
CA ALA A 100 5.44 -18.93 -16.09
C ALA A 100 4.07 -18.31 -15.74
N ARG A 101 3.32 -17.95 -16.76
CA ARG A 101 1.99 -17.38 -16.61
C ARG A 101 0.94 -18.46 -16.64
N VAL A 102 -0.01 -18.39 -15.73
CA VAL A 102 -1.10 -19.36 -15.57
C VAL A 102 -2.45 -18.73 -15.88
N PRO A 103 -3.43 -19.49 -16.41
CA PRO A 103 -4.78 -18.99 -16.62
C PRO A 103 -5.46 -18.64 -15.29
N VAL A 104 -6.29 -17.60 -15.30
CA VAL A 104 -7.15 -17.23 -14.17
C VAL A 104 -8.55 -16.99 -14.72
N SER A 105 -9.56 -17.57 -14.08
CA SER A 105 -10.97 -17.28 -14.34
C SER A 105 -11.56 -16.48 -13.19
N PHE A 106 -12.49 -15.57 -13.51
CA PHE A 106 -13.05 -14.62 -12.56
C PHE A 106 -14.57 -14.71 -12.47
N ASP A 107 -15.11 -14.56 -11.25
CA ASP A 107 -16.55 -14.41 -11.03
C ASP A 107 -17.02 -13.03 -11.55
N TYR A 108 -16.22 -11.98 -11.31
CA TYR A 108 -16.46 -10.61 -11.80
C TYR A 108 -15.58 -10.33 -13.02
N ALA A 109 -15.75 -11.13 -14.09
CA ALA A 109 -14.90 -11.09 -15.27
C ALA A 109 -14.96 -9.76 -16.04
N ASP A 110 -16.11 -9.09 -16.01
CA ASP A 110 -16.37 -7.78 -16.64
C ASP A 110 -15.70 -6.60 -15.93
N GLU A 111 -15.25 -6.81 -14.67
CA GLU A 111 -14.50 -5.83 -13.89
C GLU A 111 -13.07 -6.29 -13.57
N SER A 112 -12.59 -7.36 -14.22
CA SER A 112 -11.27 -7.94 -13.98
C SER A 112 -10.36 -7.83 -15.19
N ASP A 113 -9.06 -7.62 -14.97
CA ASP A 113 -8.06 -7.70 -16.03
C ASP A 113 -7.84 -9.16 -16.42
N PRO A 114 -7.97 -9.53 -17.72
CA PRO A 114 -7.86 -10.91 -18.13
C PRO A 114 -6.47 -11.48 -17.92
N GLY A 115 -6.40 -12.80 -17.62
CA GLY A 115 -5.14 -13.54 -17.55
C GLY A 115 -4.40 -13.62 -18.90
N PRO A 116 -3.21 -14.27 -18.92
CA PRO A 116 -2.63 -15.06 -17.84
C PRO A 116 -1.78 -14.24 -16.85
N TYR A 117 -1.70 -14.70 -15.59
CA TYR A 117 -0.95 -14.04 -14.51
C TYR A 117 0.31 -14.82 -14.14
N PRO A 118 1.42 -14.14 -13.71
CA PRO A 118 2.67 -14.81 -13.33
C PRO A 118 2.62 -15.33 -11.87
N ILE A 119 1.69 -16.24 -11.57
CA ILE A 119 1.47 -16.76 -10.23
C ILE A 119 2.25 -18.06 -10.07
N PRO A 120 3.33 -18.11 -9.25
CA PRO A 120 4.05 -19.34 -9.02
C PRO A 120 3.23 -20.32 -8.17
N PRO A 121 3.49 -21.65 -8.27
CA PRO A 121 2.74 -22.65 -7.50
C PRO A 121 2.79 -22.45 -5.98
N ALA A 122 3.84 -21.81 -5.47
CA ALA A 122 4.02 -21.50 -4.05
C ALA A 122 3.59 -20.08 -3.68
N ALA A 123 2.76 -19.40 -4.50
CA ALA A 123 2.25 -18.08 -4.17
C ALA A 123 1.51 -18.11 -2.82
N PRO A 124 1.83 -17.21 -1.90
CA PRO A 124 1.16 -17.17 -0.62
C PRO A 124 -0.29 -16.70 -0.79
N ILE A 125 -1.20 -17.31 -0.05
CA ILE A 125 -2.61 -16.94 0.02
C ILE A 125 -2.85 -16.33 1.40
N GLU A 126 -3.54 -15.21 1.47
CA GLU A 126 -3.92 -14.60 2.73
C GLU A 126 -4.70 -15.57 3.62
N GLY A 127 -4.27 -15.69 4.88
CA GLY A 127 -4.81 -16.66 5.83
C GLY A 127 -4.46 -18.13 5.53
N GLY A 128 -3.63 -18.38 4.50
CA GLY A 128 -3.20 -19.73 4.10
C GLY A 128 -4.18 -20.44 3.16
N SER A 129 -3.80 -21.65 2.71
CA SER A 129 -4.58 -22.41 1.73
C SER A 129 -5.97 -22.84 2.24
N GLY A 130 -6.14 -22.98 3.55
CA GLY A 130 -7.42 -23.33 4.20
C GLY A 130 -8.26 -22.14 4.63
N SER A 131 -7.84 -20.89 4.34
CA SER A 131 -8.58 -19.69 4.71
C SER A 131 -9.96 -19.64 4.10
N SER A 132 -10.93 -19.14 4.86
CA SER A 132 -12.29 -18.78 4.40
C SER A 132 -12.49 -17.27 4.32
N GLY A 133 -11.43 -16.47 4.53
CA GLY A 133 -11.43 -15.01 4.39
C GLY A 133 -11.24 -14.56 2.95
N ASP A 134 -10.70 -13.37 2.77
CA ASP A 134 -10.60 -12.68 1.47
C ASP A 134 -9.60 -13.35 0.51
N ARG A 135 -8.65 -14.14 1.04
CA ARG A 135 -7.74 -14.98 0.25
C ARG A 135 -7.01 -14.21 -0.85
N HIS A 136 -6.49 -13.05 -0.53
CA HIS A 136 -5.69 -12.27 -1.47
C HIS A 136 -4.44 -13.03 -1.91
N VAL A 137 -4.12 -12.89 -3.20
CA VAL A 137 -2.83 -13.31 -3.78
C VAL A 137 -2.24 -12.12 -4.50
N LEU A 138 -1.10 -11.63 -4.01
CA LEU A 138 -0.42 -10.46 -4.55
C LEU A 138 0.93 -10.87 -5.14
N VAL A 139 1.15 -10.57 -6.42
CA VAL A 139 2.38 -10.92 -7.16
C VAL A 139 2.97 -9.68 -7.82
N ILE A 140 4.25 -9.44 -7.56
CA ILE A 140 5.01 -8.35 -8.20
C ILE A 140 5.98 -8.96 -9.20
N ASP A 141 5.76 -8.69 -10.48
CA ASP A 141 6.75 -8.94 -11.53
C ASP A 141 7.78 -7.81 -11.50
N LYS A 142 8.97 -8.10 -10.94
CA LYS A 142 9.99 -7.07 -10.71
C LYS A 142 10.61 -6.53 -12.00
N ASP A 143 10.63 -7.33 -13.06
CA ASP A 143 11.27 -6.96 -14.33
C ASP A 143 10.30 -6.15 -15.20
N ALA A 144 9.03 -6.55 -15.28
CA ALA A 144 7.99 -5.78 -15.94
C ALA A 144 7.46 -4.61 -15.08
N TRP A 145 7.82 -4.57 -13.81
CA TRP A 145 7.35 -3.64 -12.79
C TRP A 145 5.83 -3.53 -12.76
N LYS A 146 5.18 -4.70 -12.68
CA LYS A 146 3.73 -4.85 -12.64
C LYS A 146 3.30 -5.60 -11.40
N LEU A 147 2.18 -5.18 -10.86
CA LEU A 147 1.50 -5.82 -9.74
C LEU A 147 0.28 -6.56 -10.26
N TYR A 148 0.12 -7.80 -9.84
CA TYR A 148 -1.04 -8.65 -10.11
C TYR A 148 -1.68 -9.03 -8.80
N GLU A 149 -2.97 -8.77 -8.65
CA GLU A 149 -3.72 -9.00 -7.43
C GLU A 149 -4.98 -9.78 -7.70
N LEU A 150 -5.27 -10.73 -6.83
CA LEU A 150 -6.48 -11.54 -6.85
C LEU A 150 -7.22 -11.43 -5.52
N TYR A 151 -8.54 -11.37 -5.58
CA TYR A 151 -9.46 -11.54 -4.46
C TYR A 151 -10.15 -12.90 -4.56
N ALA A 152 -10.42 -13.54 -3.41
CA ALA A 152 -11.05 -14.86 -3.31
C ALA A 152 -10.38 -15.91 -4.22
N ALA A 153 -9.04 -16.03 -4.12
CA ALA A 153 -8.22 -16.83 -5.01
C ALA A 153 -8.11 -18.29 -4.57
N TYR A 154 -8.34 -19.20 -5.51
CA TYR A 154 -8.24 -20.65 -5.32
C TYR A 154 -7.48 -21.30 -6.48
N PRO A 155 -6.47 -22.16 -6.22
CA PRO A 155 -5.91 -23.02 -7.26
C PRO A 155 -7.00 -23.93 -7.85
N ASP A 156 -7.07 -24.05 -9.18
CA ASP A 156 -8.10 -24.83 -9.88
C ASP A 156 -7.79 -26.33 -9.96
N GLY A 157 -6.63 -26.77 -9.46
CA GLY A 157 -6.15 -28.15 -9.52
C GLY A 157 -5.62 -28.58 -10.90
N HIS A 158 -5.64 -27.71 -11.90
CA HIS A 158 -5.20 -27.96 -13.29
C HIS A 158 -4.04 -27.06 -13.71
N GLY A 159 -3.43 -26.35 -12.76
CA GLY A 159 -2.30 -25.46 -12.99
C GLY A 159 -2.70 -23.99 -13.23
N GLY A 160 -3.98 -23.65 -13.07
CA GLY A 160 -4.54 -22.31 -13.09
C GLY A 160 -5.18 -21.91 -11.75
N TRP A 161 -5.94 -20.83 -11.79
CA TRP A 161 -6.63 -20.26 -10.63
C TRP A 161 -8.06 -19.84 -10.97
N THR A 162 -8.93 -19.89 -9.98
CA THR A 162 -10.22 -19.19 -9.96
C THR A 162 -10.14 -18.07 -8.93
N ALA A 163 -10.77 -16.94 -9.18
CA ALA A 163 -10.81 -15.82 -8.25
C ALA A 163 -12.13 -15.04 -8.38
N GLY A 164 -12.50 -14.31 -7.34
CA GLY A 164 -13.64 -13.39 -7.40
C GLY A 164 -13.36 -12.27 -8.41
N SER A 165 -12.25 -11.57 -8.23
CA SER A 165 -11.78 -10.51 -9.13
C SER A 165 -10.25 -10.53 -9.25
N GLY A 166 -9.75 -9.85 -10.29
CA GLY A 166 -8.32 -9.68 -10.52
C GLY A 166 -7.97 -8.33 -11.13
N ALA A 167 -6.81 -7.81 -10.74
CA ALA A 167 -6.34 -6.52 -11.19
C ALA A 167 -4.86 -6.55 -11.56
N VAL A 168 -4.50 -5.81 -12.61
CA VAL A 168 -3.11 -5.61 -13.04
C VAL A 168 -2.80 -4.13 -13.02
N PHE A 169 -1.77 -3.75 -12.25
CA PHE A 169 -1.32 -2.38 -12.16
C PHE A 169 0.09 -2.24 -12.73
N ASP A 170 0.28 -1.25 -13.60
CA ASP A 170 1.61 -0.82 -14.02
C ASP A 170 2.20 0.11 -12.95
N LEU A 171 3.19 -0.39 -12.21
CA LEU A 171 3.81 0.33 -11.09
C LEU A 171 4.71 1.49 -11.53
N SER A 172 4.90 1.69 -12.83
CA SER A 172 5.62 2.84 -13.41
C SER A 172 4.69 3.96 -13.89
N SER A 173 3.38 3.80 -13.74
CA SER A 173 2.36 4.67 -14.34
C SER A 173 1.33 5.16 -13.32
N ASN A 174 0.74 6.33 -13.58
CA ASN A 174 -0.42 6.84 -12.85
C ASN A 174 -1.77 6.44 -13.48
N ALA A 175 -1.76 5.49 -14.41
CA ALA A 175 -2.98 5.02 -15.06
C ALA A 175 -3.94 4.41 -14.02
N LEU A 176 -5.19 4.85 -14.08
CA LEU A 176 -6.26 4.34 -13.24
C LEU A 176 -7.00 3.22 -13.96
N ARG A 177 -7.58 2.30 -13.20
CA ARG A 177 -8.54 1.32 -13.72
C ARG A 177 -9.76 2.01 -14.35
N PRO A 178 -10.54 1.34 -15.20
CA PRO A 178 -11.80 1.88 -15.71
C PRO A 178 -12.70 2.35 -14.56
N ALA A 179 -13.50 3.39 -14.80
CA ALA A 179 -14.50 3.84 -13.83
C ALA A 179 -15.55 2.76 -13.60
N GLY A 180 -15.92 2.53 -12.35
CA GLY A 180 -16.86 1.48 -11.94
C GLY A 180 -16.25 0.09 -11.81
N TRP A 181 -14.96 -0.09 -12.10
CA TRP A 181 -14.31 -1.40 -11.93
C TRP A 181 -13.75 -1.56 -10.50
N THR A 182 -14.05 -2.71 -9.90
CA THR A 182 -13.39 -3.16 -8.67
C THR A 182 -11.93 -3.57 -8.94
N SER A 183 -11.22 -3.98 -7.90
CA SER A 183 -9.90 -4.64 -7.98
C SER A 183 -9.93 -5.85 -7.05
N ALA A 184 -8.81 -6.23 -6.48
CA ALA A 184 -8.78 -7.10 -5.30
C ALA A 184 -9.25 -6.35 -4.04
N ASP A 185 -9.43 -5.04 -4.12
CA ASP A 185 -9.96 -4.15 -3.09
C ASP A 185 -11.27 -3.51 -3.58
N ALA A 186 -12.28 -3.36 -2.72
CA ALA A 186 -13.60 -2.86 -3.11
C ALA A 186 -13.58 -1.45 -3.73
N ALA A 187 -12.59 -0.63 -3.41
CA ALA A 187 -12.43 0.71 -3.97
C ALA A 187 -11.89 0.72 -5.41
N GLY A 188 -11.53 -0.42 -6.01
CA GLY A 188 -10.81 -0.46 -7.27
C GLY A 188 -9.38 0.07 -7.17
N LEU A 189 -8.82 0.05 -5.97
CA LEU A 189 -7.44 0.45 -5.64
C LEU A 189 -6.52 -0.77 -5.62
N PRO A 190 -5.20 -0.59 -5.78
CA PRO A 190 -4.24 -1.64 -5.49
C PRO A 190 -4.10 -1.84 -3.98
N VAL A 191 -3.99 -3.10 -3.54
CA VAL A 191 -3.80 -3.49 -2.14
C VAL A 191 -2.34 -3.27 -1.71
N PHE A 192 -1.39 -3.84 -2.46
CA PHE A 192 0.03 -3.88 -2.08
C PHE A 192 0.64 -2.51 -1.76
N PRO A 193 0.43 -1.44 -2.56
CA PRO A 193 1.04 -0.14 -2.29
C PRO A 193 0.61 0.51 -0.98
N GLY A 194 -0.52 0.09 -0.42
CA GLY A 194 -1.06 0.59 0.85
C GLY A 194 -0.69 -0.24 2.08
N LEU A 195 0.04 -1.34 1.92
CA LEU A 195 0.42 -2.20 3.04
C LEU A 195 1.56 -1.60 3.87
N VAL A 196 1.47 -1.77 5.19
CA VAL A 196 2.63 -1.59 6.07
C VAL A 196 3.57 -2.78 5.89
N ARG A 197 4.83 -2.54 5.58
CA ARG A 197 5.82 -3.60 5.33
C ARG A 197 6.99 -3.53 6.30
N TYR A 198 7.49 -4.69 6.70
CA TYR A 198 8.59 -4.79 7.67
C TYR A 198 9.87 -4.12 7.16
N ASP A 199 10.21 -4.31 5.89
CA ASP A 199 11.41 -3.72 5.28
C ASP A 199 11.40 -2.19 5.34
N GLU A 200 10.25 -1.54 5.17
CA GLU A 200 10.13 -0.09 5.27
C GLU A 200 10.18 0.39 6.71
N VAL A 201 9.44 -0.27 7.61
CA VAL A 201 9.31 0.19 9.00
C VAL A 201 10.58 -0.05 9.79
N VAL A 202 11.17 -1.24 9.69
CA VAL A 202 12.28 -1.67 10.57
C VAL A 202 13.62 -1.54 9.88
N GLU A 203 13.74 -1.96 8.62
CA GLU A 203 15.03 -1.97 7.92
C GLU A 203 15.38 -0.58 7.36
N GLN A 204 14.40 0.14 6.79
CA GLN A 204 14.60 1.48 6.23
C GLN A 204 14.25 2.61 7.21
N GLY A 205 13.42 2.34 8.22
CA GLY A 205 12.98 3.33 9.21
C GLY A 205 12.04 4.41 8.62
N VAL A 206 11.43 4.17 7.46
CA VAL A 206 10.56 5.14 6.80
C VAL A 206 9.56 4.49 5.85
N ILE A 207 8.29 4.92 5.92
CA ILE A 207 7.26 4.66 4.91
C ILE A 207 7.07 5.93 4.09
N ARG A 208 7.11 5.83 2.77
CA ARG A 208 7.01 6.98 1.84
C ARG A 208 5.77 6.93 0.95
N HIS A 209 4.66 6.39 1.48
CA HIS A 209 3.37 6.30 0.80
C HIS A 209 2.22 6.34 1.80
N ALA A 210 1.00 6.56 1.31
CA ALA A 210 -0.22 6.44 2.09
C ALA A 210 -0.49 4.97 2.44
N LEU A 211 -1.18 4.74 3.56
CA LEU A 211 -1.61 3.40 3.96
C LEU A 211 -3.05 3.15 3.52
N ARG A 212 -3.43 1.88 3.33
CA ARG A 212 -4.82 1.50 3.18
C ARG A 212 -5.46 1.24 4.54
N PHE A 213 -6.75 1.54 4.67
CA PHE A 213 -7.53 1.14 5.84
C PHE A 213 -8.98 0.84 5.47
N THR A 214 -9.66 0.09 6.33
CA THR A 214 -11.05 -0.30 6.15
C THR A 214 -11.98 0.45 7.10
N ILE A 215 -13.26 0.46 6.73
CA ILE A 215 -14.36 1.02 7.51
C ILE A 215 -15.60 0.11 7.37
N VAL A 216 -16.46 0.08 8.40
CA VAL A 216 -17.70 -0.74 8.34
C VAL A 216 -18.69 -0.19 7.33
N HIS A 217 -18.87 1.13 7.29
CA HIS A 217 -19.93 1.77 6.50
C HIS A 217 -19.37 2.86 5.58
N SER A 218 -19.23 2.55 4.31
CA SER A 218 -18.97 3.51 3.25
C SER A 218 -20.28 4.05 2.65
N ARG A 219 -20.16 5.08 1.79
CA ARG A 219 -21.29 5.60 1.01
C ARG A 219 -21.27 5.08 -0.43
N HIS A 220 -22.42 5.22 -1.10
CA HIS A 220 -22.52 5.09 -2.55
C HIS A 220 -21.73 6.21 -3.23
N GLY A 221 -20.51 5.91 -3.61
CA GLY A 221 -19.60 6.82 -4.28
C GLY A 221 -18.14 6.62 -3.93
N TYR A 222 -17.28 7.14 -4.80
CA TYR A 222 -15.83 7.10 -4.64
C TYR A 222 -15.18 8.44 -5.03
N ILE A 223 -13.96 8.62 -4.59
CA ILE A 223 -13.09 9.76 -4.93
C ILE A 223 -11.80 9.21 -5.53
N ALA A 224 -11.35 9.75 -6.67
CA ALA A 224 -10.08 9.34 -7.28
C ALA A 224 -8.91 9.42 -6.26
N PRO A 225 -7.99 8.44 -6.23
CA PRO A 225 -7.73 7.42 -7.24
C PRO A 225 -8.66 6.19 -7.21
N ALA A 226 -9.56 6.06 -6.22
CA ALA A 226 -10.56 4.98 -6.23
C ALA A 226 -11.44 5.05 -7.48
N ARG A 227 -11.96 3.89 -7.90
CA ARG A 227 -12.71 3.70 -9.14
C ARG A 227 -14.06 3.05 -8.95
N HIS A 228 -14.30 2.50 -7.75
CA HIS A 228 -15.48 1.71 -7.43
C HIS A 228 -15.99 2.02 -6.01
N TYR A 229 -17.22 1.66 -5.74
CA TYR A 229 -17.86 1.74 -4.41
C TYR A 229 -18.63 0.45 -4.14
N ALA A 230 -18.77 0.07 -2.87
CA ALA A 230 -19.44 -1.15 -2.43
C ALA A 230 -20.52 -0.87 -1.39
N SER A 231 -21.34 0.18 -1.61
CA SER A 231 -22.41 0.57 -0.69
C SER A 231 -23.55 1.24 -1.44
N SER A 232 -24.78 1.06 -0.92
CA SER A 232 -25.98 1.77 -1.37
C SER A 232 -26.33 2.99 -0.49
N ASP A 233 -25.60 3.26 0.59
CA ASP A 233 -25.86 4.39 1.49
C ASP A 233 -25.51 5.72 0.80
N THR A 234 -26.46 6.60 0.63
CA THR A 234 -26.28 7.90 -0.05
C THR A 234 -25.97 9.05 0.90
N SER A 235 -25.83 8.80 2.20
CA SER A 235 -25.56 9.84 3.19
C SER A 235 -24.20 10.52 2.93
N SER A 236 -24.20 11.86 2.88
CA SER A 236 -22.98 12.66 2.76
C SER A 236 -22.07 12.60 4.01
N ASN A 237 -22.60 12.11 5.13
CA ASN A 237 -21.83 11.91 6.36
C ASN A 237 -21.12 10.53 6.40
N ARG A 238 -21.33 9.68 5.39
CA ARG A 238 -20.58 8.43 5.25
C ARG A 238 -19.37 8.63 4.36
N PRO A 239 -18.22 8.02 4.69
CA PRO A 239 -17.01 8.11 3.88
C PRO A 239 -17.21 7.47 2.49
N PRO A 240 -16.84 8.13 1.39
CA PRO A 240 -16.72 7.47 0.09
C PRO A 240 -15.45 6.61 0.04
N MET A 241 -15.40 5.61 -0.82
CA MET A 241 -14.15 4.92 -1.17
C MET A 241 -13.14 5.93 -1.73
N GLY A 242 -11.86 5.76 -1.41
CA GLY A 242 -10.82 6.73 -1.78
C GLY A 242 -10.74 7.95 -0.86
N MET A 243 -11.63 8.10 0.13
CA MET A 243 -11.50 9.17 1.14
C MET A 243 -10.13 9.09 1.83
N ARG A 244 -9.50 10.25 2.01
CA ARG A 244 -8.16 10.30 2.61
C ARG A 244 -8.19 11.00 3.96
N VAL A 245 -7.64 10.33 4.96
CA VAL A 245 -7.48 10.85 6.33
C VAL A 245 -6.00 11.00 6.65
N ARG A 246 -5.67 11.92 7.56
CA ARG A 246 -4.33 12.00 8.14
C ARG A 246 -4.40 12.07 9.66
N LEU A 247 -3.36 11.59 10.33
CA LEU A 247 -3.15 11.83 11.74
C LEU A 247 -2.86 13.31 11.96
N LYS A 248 -3.56 13.94 12.90
CA LYS A 248 -3.40 15.39 13.21
C LYS A 248 -1.93 15.72 13.52
N ALA A 249 -1.43 16.82 12.98
CA ALA A 249 -0.07 17.28 13.22
C ALA A 249 0.24 17.46 14.73
N SER A 250 -0.75 17.90 15.51
CA SER A 250 -0.64 18.11 16.97
C SER A 250 -0.59 16.82 17.80
N PHE A 251 -0.87 15.64 17.21
CA PHE A 251 -0.80 14.38 17.95
C PHE A 251 0.67 14.03 18.23
N ASP A 252 1.02 13.88 19.50
CA ASP A 252 2.40 13.55 19.91
C ASP A 252 2.66 12.04 19.72
N ILE A 253 3.66 11.72 18.91
CA ILE A 253 4.09 10.34 18.64
C ILE A 253 5.38 9.98 19.37
N SER A 254 5.97 10.87 20.15
CA SER A 254 7.29 10.69 20.78
C SER A 254 7.33 9.54 21.78
N GLY A 255 6.19 9.26 22.44
CA GLY A 255 6.04 8.19 23.42
C GLY A 255 5.84 6.79 22.84
N PHE A 256 5.71 6.65 21.50
CA PHE A 256 5.51 5.35 20.85
C PHE A 256 6.84 4.63 20.58
N PRO A 257 6.85 3.28 20.52
CA PRO A 257 7.99 2.50 20.06
C PRO A 257 8.44 2.88 18.64
N ALA A 258 9.65 2.49 18.25
CA ALA A 258 10.25 2.92 16.99
C ALA A 258 9.42 2.53 15.77
N SER A 259 8.96 1.28 15.68
CA SER A 259 8.13 0.81 14.56
C SER A 259 6.79 1.55 14.48
N ALA A 260 6.11 1.72 15.60
CA ALA A 260 4.87 2.48 15.65
C ALA A 260 5.06 3.95 15.26
N ARG A 261 6.17 4.59 15.68
CA ARG A 261 6.48 5.98 15.26
C ARG A 261 6.64 6.12 13.74
N VAL A 262 7.29 5.16 13.08
CA VAL A 262 7.44 5.17 11.61
C VAL A 262 6.08 5.12 10.94
N ILE A 263 5.19 4.22 11.39
CA ILE A 263 3.83 4.08 10.88
C ILE A 263 3.02 5.37 11.11
N LEU A 264 3.04 5.90 12.33
CA LEU A 264 2.31 7.12 12.69
C LEU A 264 2.85 8.35 11.94
N GLN A 265 4.15 8.42 11.69
CA GLN A 265 4.74 9.49 10.89
C GLN A 265 4.25 9.43 9.44
N ALA A 266 4.15 8.24 8.85
CA ALA A 266 3.56 8.08 7.52
C ALA A 266 2.10 8.54 7.49
N MET A 267 1.32 8.22 8.54
CA MET A 267 -0.07 8.69 8.67
C MET A 267 -0.17 10.22 8.78
N LYS A 268 0.82 10.89 9.36
CA LYS A 268 0.89 12.37 9.36
C LYS A 268 1.21 12.92 7.98
N THR A 269 2.19 12.33 7.30
CA THR A 269 2.74 12.86 6.04
C THR A 269 1.89 12.47 4.84
N TYR A 270 1.58 11.18 4.70
CA TYR A 270 0.89 10.61 3.55
C TYR A 270 -0.56 10.25 3.86
N GLY A 271 -0.91 10.05 5.14
CA GLY A 271 -2.24 9.65 5.57
C GLY A 271 -2.62 8.23 5.22
N MET A 272 -3.93 7.97 5.27
CA MET A 272 -4.52 6.69 4.92
C MET A 272 -5.68 6.88 3.95
N ILE A 273 -5.93 5.89 3.10
CA ILE A 273 -6.98 5.89 2.08
C ILE A 273 -8.00 4.81 2.42
N VAL A 274 -9.30 5.15 2.42
CA VAL A 274 -10.38 4.17 2.53
C VAL A 274 -10.38 3.30 1.28
N ALA A 275 -10.08 2.03 1.46
CA ALA A 275 -9.87 1.09 0.37
C ALA A 275 -10.94 0.00 0.31
N ASP A 276 -11.54 -0.36 1.45
CA ASP A 276 -12.54 -1.40 1.50
C ASP A 276 -13.54 -1.21 2.65
N ASN A 277 -14.66 -1.96 2.57
CA ASN A 277 -15.52 -2.22 3.72
C ASN A 277 -14.91 -3.36 4.55
N GLY A 278 -14.95 -3.20 5.88
CA GLY A 278 -14.39 -4.15 6.83
C GLY A 278 -14.62 -3.65 8.24
N SER A 279 -13.71 -3.89 9.15
CA SER A 279 -13.77 -3.28 10.47
C SER A 279 -13.25 -1.84 10.45
N ASP A 280 -13.80 -0.99 11.34
CA ASP A 280 -13.38 0.42 11.40
C ASP A 280 -11.94 0.56 11.92
N TRP A 281 -11.17 1.43 11.24
CA TRP A 281 -9.80 1.78 11.60
C TRP A 281 -8.81 0.60 11.53
N TYR A 282 -9.14 -0.46 10.77
CA TYR A 282 -8.19 -1.54 10.50
C TYR A 282 -7.22 -1.09 9.41
N ILE A 283 -5.93 -1.16 9.72
CA ILE A 283 -4.83 -0.88 8.78
C ILE A 283 -4.20 -2.21 8.36
N SER A 284 -3.94 -2.35 7.08
CA SER A 284 -3.40 -3.58 6.52
C SER A 284 -1.88 -3.53 6.41
N GLY A 285 -1.25 -4.69 6.59
CA GLY A 285 0.18 -4.84 6.41
C GLY A 285 0.55 -6.25 5.96
N ALA A 286 1.80 -6.42 5.57
CA ALA A 286 2.33 -7.72 5.21
C ALA A 286 2.72 -8.52 6.46
N PRO A 287 2.46 -9.85 6.48
CA PRO A 287 2.90 -10.72 7.56
C PRO A 287 4.43 -10.81 7.58
N ASP A 288 5.01 -10.79 8.77
CA ASP A 288 6.43 -11.04 8.97
C ASP A 288 6.65 -11.58 10.39
N PRO A 289 7.34 -12.73 10.57
CA PRO A 289 7.58 -13.29 11.91
C PRO A 289 8.50 -12.44 12.79
N ARG A 290 9.13 -11.42 12.23
CA ARG A 290 10.02 -10.49 12.95
C ARG A 290 9.30 -9.29 13.54
N TRP A 291 7.98 -9.07 13.27
CA TRP A 291 7.22 -8.01 13.90
C TRP A 291 7.22 -8.15 15.43
N SER A 292 7.22 -7.04 16.13
CA SER A 292 6.88 -6.98 17.54
C SER A 292 5.40 -6.65 17.68
N ASP A 293 4.59 -7.65 17.99
CA ASP A 293 3.14 -7.47 18.16
C ASP A 293 2.84 -6.53 19.34
N ASP A 294 3.69 -6.52 20.38
CA ASP A 294 3.57 -5.58 21.48
C ASP A 294 3.76 -4.13 21.01
N GLU A 295 4.74 -3.86 20.17
CA GLU A 295 4.94 -2.53 19.60
C GLU A 295 3.78 -2.13 18.68
N LEU A 296 3.32 -3.04 17.81
CA LEU A 296 2.18 -2.80 16.93
C LEU A 296 0.89 -2.56 17.72
N ASN A 297 0.67 -3.28 18.81
CA ASN A 297 -0.50 -3.11 19.68
C ASN A 297 -0.58 -1.73 20.32
N THR A 298 0.54 -0.99 20.46
CA THR A 298 0.50 0.40 20.94
C THR A 298 -0.32 1.31 20.04
N LEU A 299 -0.41 1.01 18.72
CA LEU A 299 -1.23 1.75 17.76
C LEU A 299 -2.72 1.77 18.14
N LYS A 300 -3.21 0.78 18.88
CA LYS A 300 -4.61 0.70 19.35
C LYS A 300 -4.99 1.85 20.27
N SER A 301 -4.03 2.55 20.86
CA SER A 301 -4.27 3.76 21.65
C SER A 301 -4.59 5.00 20.82
N VAL A 302 -4.33 4.97 19.51
CA VAL A 302 -4.61 6.10 18.59
C VAL A 302 -6.05 5.98 18.10
N GLN A 303 -6.89 6.91 18.51
CA GLN A 303 -8.33 6.87 18.26
C GLN A 303 -8.73 7.67 17.02
N GLY A 304 -9.92 7.39 16.48
CA GLY A 304 -10.48 8.12 15.34
C GLY A 304 -10.52 9.64 15.56
N SER A 305 -10.74 10.12 16.80
CA SER A 305 -10.68 11.54 17.15
C SER A 305 -9.32 12.19 16.91
N ASN A 306 -8.25 11.42 16.77
CA ASN A 306 -6.91 11.91 16.47
C ASN A 306 -6.68 12.15 14.96
N PHE A 307 -7.63 11.75 14.11
CA PHE A 307 -7.57 11.92 12.66
C PHE A 307 -8.43 13.08 12.18
N GLU A 308 -8.15 13.51 10.98
CA GLU A 308 -8.93 14.48 10.20
C GLU A 308 -8.97 14.08 8.73
N VAL A 309 -10.08 14.37 8.06
CA VAL A 309 -10.23 14.17 6.63
C VAL A 309 -9.61 15.36 5.91
N VAL A 310 -8.77 15.12 4.91
CA VAL A 310 -8.23 16.18 4.07
C VAL A 310 -9.16 16.47 2.90
N GLN A 311 -9.17 17.72 2.44
CA GLN A 311 -9.97 18.13 1.29
C GLN A 311 -9.57 17.34 0.04
N MET A 312 -10.54 16.77 -0.63
CA MET A 312 -10.41 15.87 -1.76
C MET A 312 -11.17 16.39 -2.99
N GLY A 313 -11.09 15.65 -4.09
CA GLY A 313 -11.87 15.89 -5.28
C GLY A 313 -13.37 15.60 -5.12
N ALA A 314 -14.10 15.72 -6.21
CA ALA A 314 -15.53 15.43 -6.24
C ALA A 314 -15.81 13.92 -6.01
N VAL A 315 -16.92 13.62 -5.35
CA VAL A 315 -17.44 12.27 -5.22
C VAL A 315 -18.14 11.88 -6.52
N THR A 316 -17.74 10.74 -7.08
CA THR A 316 -18.38 10.10 -8.24
C THR A 316 -19.37 9.05 -7.73
N THR A 317 -20.57 9.04 -8.28
CA THR A 317 -21.68 8.14 -7.88
C THR A 317 -22.28 7.34 -9.04
N ASN A 318 -21.62 7.37 -10.19
CA ASN A 318 -22.06 6.68 -11.43
C ASN A 318 -21.26 5.42 -11.64
#